data_2c0ab6fb852b677a723512e568e32a27
#
_entry.id   2c0ab6fb852b677a723512e568e32a27
#
_cell.length_a   1.000
_cell.length_b   1.000
_cell.length_c   1.000
_cell.angle_alpha   90.00
_cell.angle_beta   90.00
_cell.angle_gamma   90.00
#
_symmetry.space_group_name_H-M   'P 1'
#
loop_
_entity.id
_entity.type
_entity.pdbx_description
1 polymer ?
#
loop_
_entity_poly.entity_id
_entity_poly.type
_entity_poly.pdbx_seq_one_letter_code
_entity_poly.pdbx_strand_id
1 'polypeptide(L)'
;MDHRVDAMETALSVHRAILVVGGGIAGITAAVEAAEAGYDVVIVEKESYLGGRVAQLNKYFPKLCPPTCGLEINFQRIKNNPRIRFFTLAEVEKISGQPGNFDVTITQRARYVNDRCTACNACVGVCPVDRPDTFNFGMSATKAIYLPHQMAFPMKYVIDDSACELNACAKCVEV
;
A
#
# COMPACT_ATOMS: atom_id res chain seq x y z
N MET A 1 15.74 10.56 -21.15
CA MET A 1 15.98 11.36 -19.94
C MET A 1 15.60 10.51 -18.76
N ASP A 2 16.61 10.08 -18.02
CA ASP A 2 16.47 9.10 -16.91
C ASP A 2 15.90 9.84 -15.69
N HIS A 3 14.61 9.69 -15.45
CA HIS A 3 13.96 10.22 -14.24
C HIS A 3 14.14 9.21 -13.09
N ARG A 4 15.36 9.07 -12.60
CA ARG A 4 15.59 8.54 -11.26
C ARG A 4 15.02 9.56 -10.29
N VAL A 5 13.81 9.28 -9.77
CA VAL A 5 13.34 9.93 -8.55
C VAL A 5 14.31 9.52 -7.44
N ASP A 6 14.97 10.51 -6.85
CA ASP A 6 15.88 10.31 -5.72
C ASP A 6 15.15 9.51 -4.64
N ALA A 7 15.64 8.29 -4.40
CA ALA A 7 15.18 7.47 -3.31
C ALA A 7 15.57 8.19 -2.01
N MET A 8 14.57 8.64 -1.26
CA MET A 8 14.80 9.29 0.03
C MET A 8 15.25 8.22 1.02
N GLU A 9 16.55 8.19 1.29
CA GLU A 9 17.17 7.27 2.23
C GLU A 9 16.82 7.71 3.66
N THR A 10 15.83 7.03 4.24
CA THR A 10 15.47 7.24 5.65
C THR A 10 16.03 6.11 6.49
N ALA A 11 17.11 6.36 7.20
CA ALA A 11 17.66 5.41 8.15
C ALA A 11 16.76 5.32 9.40
N LEU A 12 16.09 4.19 9.58
CA LEU A 12 15.32 3.87 10.76
C LEU A 12 16.14 2.97 11.69
N SER A 13 16.68 3.55 12.76
CA SER A 13 17.34 2.77 13.82
C SER A 13 16.28 2.18 14.76
N VAL A 14 15.96 0.89 14.60
CA VAL A 14 15.00 0.21 15.47
C VAL A 14 15.60 -1.10 16.00
N HIS A 15 15.94 -1.13 17.28
CA HIS A 15 16.69 -2.23 17.90
C HIS A 15 15.86 -3.50 18.22
N ARG A 16 14.54 -3.51 18.04
CA ARG A 16 13.65 -4.67 18.30
C ARG A 16 12.45 -4.67 17.37
N ALA A 17 12.70 -4.45 16.08
CA ALA A 17 11.63 -4.47 15.09
C ALA A 17 11.55 -5.81 14.38
N ILE A 18 10.32 -6.24 14.13
CA ILE A 18 10.01 -7.36 13.26
C ILE A 18 9.65 -6.81 11.88
N LEU A 19 10.36 -7.27 10.86
CA LEU A 19 9.99 -6.99 9.48
C LEU A 19 8.99 -8.03 8.99
N VAL A 20 7.87 -7.57 8.47
CA VAL A 20 6.86 -8.39 7.81
C VAL A 20 6.85 -8.04 6.32
N VAL A 21 7.21 -8.99 5.48
CA VAL A 21 7.23 -8.83 4.03
C VAL A 21 5.92 -9.38 3.46
N GLY A 22 5.12 -8.47 2.91
CA GLY A 22 3.78 -8.71 2.38
C GLY A 22 2.66 -8.31 3.32
N GLY A 23 1.83 -7.35 2.86
CA GLY A 23 0.65 -6.83 3.59
C GLY A 23 -0.64 -7.59 3.29
N GLY A 24 -0.57 -8.87 2.93
CA GLY A 24 -1.74 -9.74 2.84
C GLY A 24 -2.28 -10.12 4.22
N ILE A 25 -3.39 -10.88 4.27
CA ILE A 25 -4.05 -11.22 5.55
C ILE A 25 -3.11 -11.90 6.54
N ALA A 26 -2.23 -12.79 6.10
CA ALA A 26 -1.27 -13.48 6.97
C ALA A 26 -0.25 -12.50 7.57
N GLY A 27 0.33 -11.62 6.73
CA GLY A 27 1.28 -10.61 7.19
C GLY A 27 0.64 -9.59 8.13
N ILE A 28 -0.56 -9.11 7.80
CA ILE A 28 -1.33 -8.21 8.67
C ILE A 28 -1.58 -8.86 10.04
N THR A 29 -2.05 -10.11 10.06
CA THR A 29 -2.31 -10.82 11.32
C THR A 29 -1.04 -10.98 12.13
N ALA A 30 0.06 -11.45 11.52
CA ALA A 30 1.34 -11.59 12.19
C ALA A 30 1.85 -10.24 12.76
N ALA A 31 1.72 -9.16 11.97
CA ALA A 31 2.14 -7.83 12.40
C ALA A 31 1.35 -7.32 13.60
N VAL A 32 0.03 -7.49 13.57
CA VAL A 32 -0.86 -7.04 14.65
C VAL A 32 -0.59 -7.82 15.93
N GLU A 33 -0.51 -9.15 15.86
CA GLU A 33 -0.23 -10.00 17.03
C GLU A 33 1.14 -9.70 17.63
N ALA A 34 2.17 -9.51 16.79
CA ALA A 34 3.51 -9.14 17.25
C ALA A 34 3.53 -7.76 17.93
N ALA A 35 2.83 -6.79 17.37
CA ALA A 35 2.76 -5.46 17.93
C ALA A 35 1.98 -5.41 19.27
N GLU A 36 0.93 -6.19 19.39
CA GLU A 36 0.18 -6.34 20.64
C GLU A 36 1.00 -7.07 21.72
N ALA A 37 1.92 -7.96 21.31
CA ALA A 37 2.91 -8.57 22.19
C ALA A 37 4.05 -7.61 22.60
N GLY A 38 4.06 -6.37 22.10
CA GLY A 38 4.99 -5.31 22.50
C GLY A 38 6.19 -5.09 21.57
N TYR A 39 6.24 -5.74 20.43
CA TYR A 39 7.30 -5.53 19.44
C TYR A 39 6.96 -4.38 18.50
N ASP A 40 7.98 -3.66 18.03
CA ASP A 40 7.82 -2.74 16.90
C ASP A 40 7.77 -3.56 15.61
N VAL A 41 6.88 -3.19 14.69
CA VAL A 41 6.67 -3.94 13.45
C VAL A 41 6.71 -3.01 12.26
N VAL A 42 7.40 -3.45 11.22
CA VAL A 42 7.44 -2.78 9.91
C VAL A 42 6.86 -3.73 8.87
N ILE A 43 5.78 -3.32 8.21
CA ILE A 43 5.18 -4.05 7.09
C ILE A 43 5.67 -3.43 5.79
N VAL A 44 6.15 -4.24 4.86
CA VAL A 44 6.54 -3.85 3.50
C VAL A 44 5.60 -4.53 2.51
N GLU A 45 4.85 -3.74 1.73
CA GLU A 45 3.87 -4.23 0.76
C GLU A 45 4.14 -3.62 -0.63
N LYS A 46 4.24 -4.46 -1.64
CA LYS A 46 4.50 -4.04 -3.03
C LYS A 46 3.32 -3.34 -3.69
N GLU A 47 2.09 -3.72 -3.31
CA GLU A 47 0.88 -3.08 -3.81
C GLU A 47 0.67 -1.71 -3.15
N SER A 48 -0.20 -0.91 -3.73
CA SER A 48 -0.55 0.42 -3.19
C SER A 48 -1.49 0.35 -1.98
N TYR A 49 -1.91 -0.85 -1.56
CA TYR A 49 -2.85 -1.11 -0.47
C TYR A 49 -2.51 -2.40 0.28
N LEU A 50 -2.96 -2.51 1.52
CA LEU A 50 -2.89 -3.72 2.33
C LEU A 50 -4.15 -4.59 2.12
N GLY A 51 -4.05 -5.89 2.44
CA GLY A 51 -5.13 -6.87 2.33
C GLY A 51 -4.86 -7.96 1.30
N GLY A 52 -4.00 -7.70 0.32
CA GLY A 52 -3.57 -8.66 -0.68
C GLY A 52 -4.75 -9.28 -1.45
N ARG A 53 -4.60 -10.53 -1.86
CA ARG A 53 -5.63 -11.25 -2.67
C ARG A 53 -6.96 -11.43 -1.95
N VAL A 54 -6.95 -11.45 -0.62
CA VAL A 54 -8.19 -11.59 0.16
C VAL A 54 -9.12 -10.40 -0.07
N ALA A 55 -8.58 -9.20 -0.24
CA ALA A 55 -9.36 -8.00 -0.56
C ALA A 55 -10.12 -8.11 -1.89
N GLN A 56 -9.63 -8.94 -2.83
CA GLN A 56 -10.23 -9.15 -4.16
C GLN A 56 -11.35 -10.21 -4.16
N LEU A 57 -11.56 -10.92 -3.06
CA LEU A 57 -12.59 -11.94 -2.97
C LEU A 57 -13.95 -11.31 -2.71
N ASN A 58 -14.98 -11.74 -3.45
CA ASN A 58 -16.35 -11.30 -3.20
C ASN A 58 -16.88 -11.86 -1.87
N LYS A 59 -16.70 -13.18 -1.66
CA LYS A 59 -17.12 -13.89 -0.45
C LYS A 59 -16.13 -14.98 -0.10
N TYR A 60 -16.00 -15.32 1.17
CA TYR A 60 -15.14 -16.42 1.60
C TYR A 60 -15.91 -17.44 2.45
N PHE A 61 -15.51 -18.69 2.32
CA PHE A 61 -16.03 -19.81 3.09
C PHE A 61 -15.42 -19.82 4.51
N PRO A 62 -16.17 -20.23 5.56
CA PRO A 62 -17.56 -20.71 5.55
C PRO A 62 -18.62 -19.60 5.77
N LYS A 63 -18.21 -18.39 6.12
CA LYS A 63 -19.14 -17.32 6.51
C LYS A 63 -19.92 -16.73 5.34
N LEU A 64 -19.47 -16.92 4.11
CA LEU A 64 -20.07 -16.38 2.89
C LEU A 64 -20.32 -14.87 2.92
N CYS A 65 -19.46 -14.15 3.66
CA CYS A 65 -19.47 -12.70 3.74
C CYS A 65 -18.24 -12.12 3.01
N PRO A 66 -18.28 -10.84 2.60
CA PRO A 66 -17.12 -10.19 2.04
C PRO A 66 -15.96 -10.15 3.05
N PRO A 67 -14.72 -10.35 2.62
CA PRO A 67 -13.54 -10.33 3.50
C PRO A 67 -13.25 -8.94 4.08
N THR A 68 -13.85 -7.90 3.53
CA THR A 68 -13.73 -6.52 3.98
C THR A 68 -14.08 -6.36 5.46
N CYS A 69 -15.06 -7.08 6.00
CA CYS A 69 -15.39 -7.06 7.43
C CYS A 69 -14.19 -7.41 8.32
N GLY A 70 -13.50 -8.52 8.02
CA GLY A 70 -12.33 -8.96 8.78
C GLY A 70 -11.11 -8.06 8.55
N LEU A 71 -10.92 -7.58 7.34
CA LEU A 71 -9.84 -6.66 7.00
C LEU A 71 -10.01 -5.31 7.68
N GLU A 72 -11.22 -4.77 7.74
CA GLU A 72 -11.50 -3.49 8.41
C GLU A 72 -11.10 -3.53 9.89
N ILE A 73 -11.44 -4.61 10.60
CA ILE A 73 -11.03 -4.79 11.99
C ILE A 73 -9.51 -4.74 12.12
N ASN A 74 -8.79 -5.45 11.26
CA ASN A 74 -7.34 -5.45 11.27
C ASN A 74 -6.75 -4.09 10.89
N PHE A 75 -7.32 -3.38 9.93
CA PHE A 75 -6.88 -2.03 9.58
C PHE A 75 -7.08 -1.04 10.72
N GLN A 76 -8.16 -1.15 11.49
CA GLN A 76 -8.35 -0.35 12.70
C GLN A 76 -7.31 -0.68 13.78
N ARG A 77 -6.98 -1.96 13.97
CA ARG A 77 -5.89 -2.37 14.88
C ARG A 77 -4.54 -1.79 14.45
N ILE A 78 -4.21 -1.83 13.15
CA ILE A 78 -3.00 -1.21 12.60
C ILE A 78 -3.00 0.30 12.85
N LYS A 79 -4.09 0.98 12.49
CA LYS A 79 -4.20 2.44 12.61
C LYS A 79 -4.05 2.94 14.05
N ASN A 80 -4.55 2.17 15.01
CA ASN A 80 -4.55 2.55 16.41
C ASN A 80 -3.30 2.07 17.17
N ASN A 81 -2.42 1.28 16.55
CA ASN A 81 -1.21 0.78 17.19
C ASN A 81 0.04 1.52 16.69
N PRO A 82 0.63 2.40 17.51
CA PRO A 82 1.79 3.20 17.12
C PRO A 82 3.07 2.37 16.86
N ARG A 83 3.08 1.09 17.28
CA ARG A 83 4.19 0.18 17.03
C ARG A 83 4.20 -0.40 15.63
N ILE A 84 3.11 -0.24 14.87
CA ILE A 84 3.03 -0.74 13.51
C ILE A 84 3.27 0.41 12.54
N ARG A 85 4.31 0.26 11.73
CA ARG A 85 4.56 1.10 10.55
C ARG A 85 4.41 0.26 9.30
N PHE A 86 3.91 0.85 8.23
CA PHE A 86 3.79 0.14 6.97
C PHE A 86 4.21 1.02 5.79
N PHE A 87 4.82 0.38 4.81
CA PHE A 87 5.20 0.98 3.55
C PHE A 87 4.47 0.24 2.44
N THR A 88 3.67 0.95 1.67
CA THR A 88 3.04 0.46 0.44
C THR A 88 3.83 0.92 -0.77
N LEU A 89 3.66 0.27 -1.92
CA LEU A 89 4.47 0.47 -3.11
C LEU A 89 5.96 0.21 -2.83
N ALA A 90 6.25 -0.69 -1.91
CA ALA A 90 7.59 -0.92 -1.39
C ALA A 90 7.99 -2.39 -1.51
N GLU A 91 9.24 -2.62 -1.86
CA GLU A 91 9.82 -3.95 -1.99
C GLU A 91 11.15 -4.02 -1.22
N VAL A 92 11.45 -5.19 -0.67
CA VAL A 92 12.74 -5.44 -0.05
C VAL A 92 13.75 -5.70 -1.16
N GLU A 93 14.77 -4.87 -1.25
CA GLU A 93 15.82 -4.97 -2.25
C GLU A 93 16.99 -5.84 -1.76
N LYS A 94 17.39 -5.62 -0.50
CA LYS A 94 18.55 -6.31 0.08
C LYS A 94 18.35 -6.55 1.56
N ILE A 95 18.80 -7.72 2.02
CA ILE A 95 18.92 -8.05 3.44
C ILE A 95 20.35 -8.47 3.70
N SER A 96 20.98 -7.90 4.74
CA SER A 96 22.34 -8.23 5.21
C SER A 96 22.37 -8.30 6.72
N GLY A 97 23.49 -8.75 7.29
CA GLY A 97 23.63 -8.91 8.73
C GLY A 97 23.42 -10.37 9.20
N GLN A 98 23.03 -10.52 10.46
CA GLN A 98 22.86 -11.81 11.12
C GLN A 98 21.65 -11.77 12.06
N PRO A 99 21.14 -12.94 12.53
CA PRO A 99 20.01 -12.99 13.45
C PRO A 99 20.19 -12.04 14.64
N GLY A 100 19.19 -11.18 14.85
CA GLY A 100 19.20 -10.14 15.88
C GLY A 100 19.79 -8.78 15.44
N ASN A 101 20.44 -8.73 14.27
CA ASN A 101 21.01 -7.49 13.74
C ASN A 101 21.00 -7.51 12.19
N PHE A 102 19.82 -7.37 11.59
CA PHE A 102 19.66 -7.28 10.15
C PHE A 102 19.60 -5.83 9.68
N ASP A 103 20.31 -5.55 8.60
CA ASP A 103 20.16 -4.34 7.79
C ASP A 103 19.31 -4.67 6.57
N VAL A 104 18.20 -3.93 6.39
CA VAL A 104 17.24 -4.16 5.31
C VAL A 104 17.10 -2.89 4.47
N THR A 105 17.41 -3.01 3.19
CA THR A 105 17.18 -1.95 2.20
C THR A 105 15.82 -2.17 1.54
N ILE A 106 15.00 -1.11 1.56
CA ILE A 106 13.65 -1.11 0.98
C ILE A 106 13.61 -0.05 -0.12
N THR A 107 13.18 -0.44 -1.31
CA THR A 107 12.89 0.50 -2.40
C THR A 107 11.40 0.79 -2.41
N GLN A 108 11.02 2.08 -2.35
CA GLN A 108 9.64 2.52 -2.38
C GLN A 108 9.37 3.34 -3.64
N ARG A 109 8.38 2.91 -4.44
CA ARG A 109 7.90 3.66 -5.60
C ARG A 109 7.05 4.85 -5.18
N ALA A 110 7.11 5.93 -5.95
CA ALA A 110 6.32 7.12 -5.68
C ALA A 110 4.81 6.84 -5.88
N ARG A 111 3.99 7.35 -4.96
CA ARG A 111 2.52 7.33 -5.08
C ARG A 111 2.00 8.48 -5.93
N TYR A 112 2.76 9.56 -6.05
CA TYR A 112 2.42 10.83 -6.69
C TYR A 112 1.19 11.54 -6.11
N VAL A 113 0.65 11.04 -5.00
CA VAL A 113 -0.47 11.65 -4.28
C VAL A 113 -0.07 11.82 -2.82
N ASN A 114 -0.19 13.03 -2.32
CA ASN A 114 0.26 13.40 -0.98
C ASN A 114 -0.73 12.97 0.14
N ASP A 115 -0.34 13.22 1.38
CA ASP A 115 -1.11 12.81 2.57
C ASP A 115 -2.39 13.62 2.81
N ARG A 116 -2.61 14.70 2.06
CA ARG A 116 -3.84 15.49 2.11
C ARG A 116 -4.98 14.88 1.29
N CYS A 117 -4.75 13.79 0.59
CA CYS A 117 -5.77 13.09 -0.19
C CYS A 117 -6.91 12.62 0.72
N THR A 118 -8.12 13.10 0.45
CA THR A 118 -9.35 12.73 1.16
C THR A 118 -10.17 11.64 0.45
N ALA A 119 -9.65 11.11 -0.64
CA ALA A 119 -10.33 10.13 -1.51
C ALA A 119 -11.67 10.66 -2.09
N CYS A 120 -11.77 11.95 -2.35
CA CYS A 120 -13.00 12.63 -2.85
C CYS A 120 -13.37 12.30 -4.30
N ASN A 121 -12.53 11.58 -5.04
CA ASN A 121 -12.74 11.16 -6.43
C ASN A 121 -12.70 12.27 -7.51
N ALA A 122 -12.46 13.52 -7.14
CA ALA A 122 -12.42 14.64 -8.09
C ALA A 122 -11.38 14.43 -9.21
N CYS A 123 -10.20 13.97 -8.83
CA CYS A 123 -9.08 13.71 -9.76
C CYS A 123 -9.39 12.65 -10.83
N VAL A 124 -10.26 11.67 -10.54
CA VAL A 124 -10.68 10.65 -11.51
C VAL A 124 -11.55 11.25 -12.60
N GLY A 125 -12.44 12.17 -12.22
CA GLY A 125 -13.37 12.83 -13.16
C GLY A 125 -12.66 13.65 -14.25
N VAL A 126 -11.47 14.17 -13.97
CA VAL A 126 -10.69 14.99 -14.91
C VAL A 126 -9.58 14.21 -15.63
N CYS A 127 -9.30 12.98 -15.22
CA CYS A 127 -8.25 12.16 -15.82
C CYS A 127 -8.67 11.65 -17.21
N PRO A 128 -7.95 11.98 -18.28
CA PRO A 128 -8.31 11.53 -19.64
C PRO A 128 -7.86 10.09 -19.93
N VAL A 129 -6.93 9.55 -19.15
CA VAL A 129 -6.26 8.30 -19.47
C VAL A 129 -6.95 7.12 -18.78
N ASP A 130 -7.39 6.14 -19.57
CA ASP A 130 -7.92 4.86 -19.09
C ASP A 130 -6.81 3.80 -19.07
N ARG A 131 -6.91 2.88 -18.10
CA ARG A 131 -6.05 1.71 -17.98
C ARG A 131 -6.86 0.49 -17.53
N PRO A 132 -6.37 -0.75 -17.75
CA PRO A 132 -6.98 -1.94 -17.18
C PRO A 132 -6.97 -1.88 -15.65
N ASP A 133 -8.07 -2.24 -15.04
CA ASP A 133 -8.19 -2.34 -13.58
C ASP A 133 -7.53 -3.62 -13.07
N THR A 134 -6.34 -3.49 -12.52
CA THR A 134 -5.56 -4.63 -12.00
C THR A 134 -6.20 -5.26 -10.77
N PHE A 135 -6.94 -4.48 -9.96
CA PHE A 135 -7.68 -5.03 -8.83
C PHE A 135 -8.76 -6.01 -9.31
N ASN A 136 -9.42 -5.71 -10.42
CA ASN A 136 -10.43 -6.56 -11.06
C ASN A 136 -9.84 -7.43 -12.20
N PHE A 137 -8.57 -7.82 -12.09
CA PHE A 137 -7.88 -8.71 -13.04
C PHE A 137 -7.95 -8.23 -14.51
N GLY A 138 -8.06 -6.92 -14.73
CA GLY A 138 -8.17 -6.35 -16.08
C GLY A 138 -9.55 -6.51 -16.73
N MET A 139 -10.55 -7.01 -16.02
CA MET A 139 -11.91 -7.20 -16.54
C MET A 139 -12.72 -5.89 -16.63
N SER A 140 -12.23 -4.83 -16.04
CA SER A 140 -12.79 -3.47 -16.13
C SER A 140 -11.68 -2.47 -16.41
N ALA A 141 -12.05 -1.24 -16.76
CA ALA A 141 -11.14 -0.12 -16.91
C ALA A 141 -11.23 0.81 -15.69
N THR A 142 -10.10 1.42 -15.35
CA THR A 142 -10.00 2.51 -14.38
C THR A 142 -9.13 3.63 -14.96
N LYS A 143 -8.99 4.74 -14.26
CA LYS A 143 -8.15 5.86 -14.70
C LYS A 143 -6.69 5.67 -14.29
N ALA A 144 -5.77 6.40 -14.93
CA ALA A 144 -4.36 6.40 -14.55
C ALA A 144 -4.15 6.89 -13.11
N ILE A 145 -5.00 7.79 -12.61
CA ILE A 145 -5.14 8.11 -11.19
C ILE A 145 -6.36 7.37 -10.64
N TYR A 146 -6.16 6.52 -9.65
CA TYR A 146 -7.20 5.61 -9.18
C TYR A 146 -7.08 5.31 -7.68
N LEU A 147 -8.21 4.93 -7.08
CA LEU A 147 -8.24 4.26 -5.79
C LEU A 147 -8.30 2.75 -6.07
N PRO A 148 -7.42 1.92 -5.49
CA PRO A 148 -7.38 0.49 -5.79
C PRO A 148 -8.73 -0.23 -5.62
N HIS A 149 -9.42 0.08 -4.54
CA HIS A 149 -10.81 -0.34 -4.27
C HIS A 149 -11.40 0.56 -3.17
N GLN A 150 -12.73 0.54 -3.00
CA GLN A 150 -13.45 1.44 -2.09
C GLN A 150 -13.04 1.32 -0.61
N MET A 151 -12.53 0.17 -0.19
CA MET A 151 -12.07 -0.10 1.17
C MET A 151 -10.53 -0.19 1.26
N ALA A 152 -9.81 0.44 0.33
CA ALA A 152 -8.35 0.40 0.31
C ALA A 152 -7.75 1.01 1.59
N PHE A 153 -6.74 0.35 2.11
CA PHE A 153 -5.96 0.89 3.24
C PHE A 153 -4.48 0.93 2.87
N PRO A 154 -3.85 2.12 2.85
CA PRO A 154 -4.41 3.44 3.13
C PRO A 154 -5.43 3.87 2.06
N MET A 155 -6.47 4.62 2.48
CA MET A 155 -7.47 5.16 1.57
C MET A 155 -6.92 6.42 0.88
N LYS A 156 -6.03 6.20 -0.07
CA LYS A 156 -5.36 7.24 -0.85
C LYS A 156 -5.27 6.83 -2.31
N TYR A 157 -5.49 7.80 -3.18
CA TYR A 157 -5.26 7.59 -4.60
C TYR A 157 -3.80 7.28 -4.92
N VAL A 158 -3.58 6.68 -6.04
CA VAL A 158 -2.25 6.41 -6.61
C VAL A 158 -2.29 6.74 -8.09
N ILE A 159 -1.18 7.21 -8.63
CA ILE A 159 -1.01 7.41 -10.05
C ILE A 159 -0.15 6.27 -10.58
N ASP A 160 -0.63 5.63 -11.64
CA ASP A 160 0.15 4.67 -12.43
C ASP A 160 1.05 5.47 -13.38
N ASP A 161 2.32 5.55 -13.07
CA ASP A 161 3.30 6.30 -13.83
C ASP A 161 3.61 5.69 -15.21
N SER A 162 3.30 4.41 -15.39
CA SER A 162 3.43 3.75 -16.69
C SER A 162 2.32 4.13 -17.67
N ALA A 163 1.16 4.53 -17.17
CA ALA A 163 0.01 4.92 -17.96
C ALA A 163 -0.17 6.45 -18.03
N CYS A 164 0.24 7.17 -16.98
CA CYS A 164 0.02 8.61 -16.85
C CYS A 164 1.07 9.41 -17.64
N GLU A 165 0.64 10.43 -18.36
CA GLU A 165 1.52 11.41 -19.03
C GLU A 165 2.19 12.39 -18.04
N LEU A 166 1.95 12.23 -16.73
CA LEU A 166 2.50 13.02 -15.64
C LEU A 166 2.47 14.53 -15.94
N ASN A 167 3.64 15.16 -16.04
CA ASN A 167 3.78 16.62 -16.20
C ASN A 167 3.17 17.18 -17.48
N ALA A 168 2.95 16.37 -18.51
CA ALA A 168 2.33 16.84 -19.76
C ALA A 168 0.82 17.09 -19.63
N CYS A 169 0.15 16.36 -18.71
CA CYS A 169 -1.30 16.51 -18.51
C CYS A 169 -1.66 17.36 -17.29
N ALA A 170 -1.15 17.03 -16.11
CA ALA A 170 -1.32 17.70 -14.80
C ALA A 170 -2.76 18.05 -14.35
N LYS A 171 -3.82 17.64 -15.07
CA LYS A 171 -5.22 18.01 -14.79
C LYS A 171 -5.71 17.64 -13.38
N CYS A 172 -5.20 16.54 -12.83
CA CYS A 172 -5.57 16.10 -11.47
C CYS A 172 -4.94 16.95 -10.35
N VAL A 173 -4.01 17.85 -10.68
CA VAL A 173 -3.37 18.75 -9.71
C VAL A 173 -4.20 20.01 -9.48
N GLU A 174 -5.10 20.32 -10.42
CA GLU A 174 -5.93 21.54 -10.44
C GLU A 174 -7.24 21.39 -9.66
N VAL A 175 -7.54 20.17 -9.13
CA VAL A 175 -8.83 19.85 -8.48
C VAL A 175 -8.72 19.43 -7.03
#